data_97561406f710e3957f3a55b8e662f0c4
#
_entry.id   97561406f710e3957f3a55b8e662f0c4
#
_cell.length_a   1.000
_cell.length_b   1.000
_cell.length_c   1.000
_cell.angle_alpha   90.00
_cell.angle_beta   90.00
_cell.angle_gamma   90.00
#
_symmetry.space_group_name_H-M   'P 1'
#
loop_
_entity.id
_entity.type
_entity.pdbx_description
1 polymer ?
#
loop_
_entity_poly.entity_id
_entity_poly.type
_entity_poly.pdbx_seq_one_letter_code
_entity_poly.pdbx_strand_id
1 'polypeptide(L)'
;MRNNRLYTLLALLLMAGRVTMQAQIRIDKQQCFGGYGDDIAYSIVEEEDFFLVAGLMEPSSIGTGHIQCDGNHQRTWVAKISKDNYEFMEGWCFDIMSLFVKIFKDENADGEYFLVGQWDCYGARNLTTIKIDSDGNELWRVCFGNEYGHIYEGGRLYTSDGGIINSGDYTDAGGDVGHIFGGYDGWLIKHDRNGNLEWELTLGSQALYESVLNVQQASDGGYYVCMQNESYGEGNIRCPEILSNATLVKLSQAGEIEWHECYGCANTAPERDENSAFIDVVELNDGYLFGGQANCNSGDLEGSGWHYGTLHNSPNGPYTSDIWLWKVDNNRNIIWSKCYGGSDNDFLLKTFQTEDGGFIVFGNTHSRNGDVASASHINLDEWNEGEGWIFRIDANGNLLWERCLGSAGGAGSTSITDVIKHNDREYTVLGNLICPPSGSSGDVNCTNCAQLSNPEFPHHLKDYWLFHITDTVDYSTISVPEMPVQQEASAEIYPNPTNNTVCVVLPNDAEATEMELINMNGQVVANKTFSGKSSWLEMADLPKGMYMLKIRNAEVCLTRKVLRE
;
A
#
# COMPACT_ATOMS: atom_id res chain seq x y z
N MET A 1 -8.10 -50.71 19.88
CA MET A 1 -9.27 -49.96 19.35
C MET A 1 -9.69 -48.74 20.22
N ARG A 2 -8.94 -48.35 21.25
CA ARG A 2 -9.29 -47.20 22.12
C ARG A 2 -8.51 -45.92 21.80
N ASN A 3 -7.39 -46.00 21.10
CA ASN A 3 -6.54 -44.83 20.79
C ASN A 3 -6.91 -44.06 19.52
N ASN A 4 -7.61 -44.68 18.56
CA ASN A 4 -8.00 -43.98 17.32
C ASN A 4 -9.16 -43.01 17.50
N ARG A 5 -9.97 -43.13 18.57
CA ARG A 5 -11.07 -42.18 18.84
C ARG A 5 -10.59 -40.87 19.47
N LEU A 6 -9.46 -40.90 20.16
CA LEU A 6 -8.90 -39.68 20.79
C LEU A 6 -8.24 -38.77 19.73
N TYR A 7 -7.55 -39.33 18.75
CA TYR A 7 -6.96 -38.55 17.65
C TYR A 7 -8.00 -37.98 16.69
N THR A 8 -9.11 -38.69 16.48
CA THR A 8 -10.22 -38.17 15.66
C THR A 8 -10.98 -37.06 16.38
N LEU A 9 -11.11 -37.10 17.72
CA LEU A 9 -11.71 -36.00 18.48
C LEU A 9 -10.79 -34.77 18.58
N LEU A 10 -9.46 -34.98 18.70
CA LEU A 10 -8.48 -33.89 18.68
C LEU A 10 -8.40 -33.23 17.30
N ALA A 11 -8.44 -33.99 16.20
CA ALA A 11 -8.48 -33.47 14.85
C ALA A 11 -9.80 -32.72 14.54
N LEU A 12 -10.92 -33.17 15.09
CA LEU A 12 -12.20 -32.47 14.99
C LEU A 12 -12.27 -31.21 15.87
N LEU A 13 -11.57 -31.17 17.01
CA LEU A 13 -11.42 -29.96 17.83
C LEU A 13 -10.44 -28.95 17.22
N LEU A 14 -9.42 -29.40 16.48
CA LEU A 14 -8.49 -28.53 15.74
C LEU A 14 -9.10 -27.99 14.43
N MET A 15 -10.11 -28.66 13.85
CA MET A 15 -10.89 -28.14 12.73
C MET A 15 -12.05 -27.22 13.14
N ALA A 16 -12.47 -27.25 14.41
CA ALA A 16 -13.55 -26.38 14.92
C ALA A 16 -13.06 -25.00 15.39
N GLY A 17 -11.76 -24.69 15.27
CA GLY A 17 -11.15 -23.46 15.79
C GLY A 17 -10.94 -22.34 14.78
N ARG A 18 -11.30 -22.49 13.51
CA ARG A 18 -11.45 -21.35 12.60
C ARG A 18 -12.92 -20.92 12.58
N VAL A 19 -13.40 -20.33 13.64
CA VAL A 19 -14.50 -19.38 13.53
C VAL A 19 -13.87 -18.16 12.87
N THR A 20 -13.88 -18.09 11.56
CA THR A 20 -13.77 -16.82 10.87
C THR A 20 -14.94 -16.00 11.39
N MET A 21 -14.67 -15.09 12.32
CA MET A 21 -15.66 -14.08 12.68
C MET A 21 -15.89 -13.30 11.39
N GLN A 22 -17.06 -13.52 10.79
CA GLN A 22 -17.49 -12.75 9.64
C GLN A 22 -17.44 -11.28 10.07
N ALA A 23 -16.73 -10.45 9.35
CA ALA A 23 -16.57 -9.05 9.69
C ALA A 23 -17.93 -8.42 9.90
N GLN A 24 -18.12 -7.83 11.06
CA GLN A 24 -19.32 -7.08 11.36
C GLN A 24 -19.11 -5.61 11.02
N ILE A 25 -18.62 -5.34 9.81
CA ILE A 25 -18.65 -3.99 9.25
C ILE A 25 -20.08 -3.68 8.86
N ARG A 26 -20.59 -2.59 9.42
CA ARG A 26 -21.88 -2.01 9.07
C ARG A 26 -21.65 -0.77 8.22
N ILE A 27 -22.34 -0.70 7.07
CA ILE A 27 -22.45 0.53 6.30
C ILE A 27 -23.60 1.35 6.89
N ASP A 28 -23.27 2.49 7.48
CA ASP A 28 -24.25 3.34 8.18
C ASP A 28 -24.93 4.33 7.24
N LYS A 29 -24.15 4.89 6.30
CA LYS A 29 -24.60 5.82 5.28
C LYS A 29 -23.91 5.49 3.97
N GLN A 30 -24.55 5.75 2.86
CA GLN A 30 -23.94 5.66 1.55
C GLN A 30 -24.71 6.47 0.51
N GLN A 31 -23.99 6.95 -0.49
CA GLN A 31 -24.54 7.65 -1.64
C GLN A 31 -23.62 7.52 -2.86
N CYS A 32 -24.22 7.55 -4.05
CA CYS A 32 -23.51 7.55 -5.32
C CYS A 32 -23.66 8.88 -6.03
N PHE A 33 -22.60 9.30 -6.73
CA PHE A 33 -22.56 10.58 -7.46
C PHE A 33 -21.90 10.36 -8.81
N GLY A 34 -22.41 11.02 -9.84
CA GLY A 34 -21.86 10.94 -11.18
C GLY A 34 -22.83 11.45 -12.23
N GLY A 35 -22.56 11.09 -13.48
CA GLY A 35 -23.35 11.39 -14.67
C GLY A 35 -23.56 10.13 -15.52
N TYR A 36 -23.64 10.31 -16.86
CA TYR A 36 -23.85 9.19 -17.79
C TYR A 36 -22.57 8.59 -18.35
N GLY A 37 -21.40 9.06 -17.92
CA GLY A 37 -20.09 8.59 -18.33
C GLY A 37 -19.32 7.92 -17.20
N ASP A 38 -18.05 7.60 -17.45
CA ASP A 38 -17.13 7.18 -16.41
C ASP A 38 -16.72 8.37 -15.54
N ASP A 39 -17.10 8.32 -14.29
CA ASP A 39 -16.74 9.30 -13.27
C ASP A 39 -15.95 8.60 -12.18
N ILE A 40 -14.69 9.03 -11.96
CA ILE A 40 -13.74 8.33 -11.09
C ILE A 40 -13.32 9.27 -9.96
N ALA A 41 -13.65 8.88 -8.73
CA ALA A 41 -13.19 9.58 -7.53
C ALA A 41 -11.77 9.14 -7.15
N TYR A 42 -10.94 10.10 -6.72
CA TYR A 42 -9.57 9.84 -6.30
C TYR A 42 -9.24 10.30 -4.89
N SER A 43 -9.90 11.33 -4.38
CA SER A 43 -9.53 11.94 -3.11
C SER A 43 -10.67 12.59 -2.41
N ILE A 44 -10.64 12.56 -1.07
CA ILE A 44 -11.63 13.17 -0.20
C ILE A 44 -10.94 13.96 0.91
N VAL A 45 -11.49 15.13 1.24
CA VAL A 45 -11.18 15.88 2.46
C VAL A 45 -12.43 16.15 3.26
N GLU A 46 -12.28 16.25 4.56
CA GLU A 46 -13.36 16.46 5.52
C GLU A 46 -13.33 17.86 6.08
N GLU A 47 -14.49 18.52 6.07
CA GLU A 47 -14.78 19.76 6.77
C GLU A 47 -15.79 19.53 7.91
N GLU A 48 -16.14 20.57 8.66
CA GLU A 48 -17.07 20.45 9.78
C GLU A 48 -18.43 19.90 9.34
N ASP A 49 -19.02 20.45 8.26
CA ASP A 49 -20.36 20.14 7.81
C ASP A 49 -20.42 19.37 6.46
N PHE A 50 -19.32 19.25 5.74
CA PHE A 50 -19.30 18.64 4.42
C PHE A 50 -17.99 17.91 4.13
N PHE A 51 -18.01 17.12 3.06
CA PHE A 51 -16.83 16.57 2.38
C PHE A 51 -16.62 17.28 1.05
N LEU A 52 -15.36 17.43 0.64
CA LEU A 52 -15.00 17.69 -0.74
C LEU A 52 -14.39 16.42 -1.34
N VAL A 53 -14.95 16.00 -2.47
CA VAL A 53 -14.49 14.84 -3.23
C VAL A 53 -13.97 15.32 -4.57
N ALA A 54 -12.74 14.96 -4.91
CA ALA A 54 -12.11 15.30 -6.19
C ALA A 54 -11.92 14.05 -7.05
N GLY A 55 -12.14 14.22 -8.35
CA GLY A 55 -12.00 13.13 -9.31
C GLY A 55 -12.01 13.59 -10.75
N LEU A 56 -12.07 12.62 -11.65
CA LEU A 56 -12.15 12.81 -13.09
C LEU A 56 -13.57 12.48 -13.57
N MET A 57 -14.07 13.24 -14.52
CA MET A 57 -15.33 12.96 -15.22
C MET A 57 -15.10 12.81 -16.72
N GLU A 58 -15.88 11.93 -17.32
CA GLU A 58 -15.95 11.76 -18.77
C GLU A 58 -16.82 12.84 -19.43
N PRO A 59 -16.56 13.20 -20.72
CA PRO A 59 -17.37 14.19 -21.43
C PRO A 59 -18.86 13.85 -21.53
N SER A 60 -19.20 12.56 -21.55
CA SER A 60 -20.59 12.06 -21.59
C SER A 60 -21.36 12.32 -20.29
N SER A 61 -20.67 12.55 -19.17
CA SER A 61 -21.27 12.90 -17.89
C SER A 61 -21.69 14.37 -17.81
N ILE A 62 -21.13 15.24 -18.66
CA ILE A 62 -21.37 16.71 -18.61
C ILE A 62 -22.84 17.03 -18.82
N GLY A 63 -23.42 17.79 -17.87
CA GLY A 63 -24.82 18.16 -17.89
C GLY A 63 -25.79 17.01 -17.57
N THR A 64 -25.30 15.89 -17.08
CA THR A 64 -26.10 14.73 -16.66
C THR A 64 -25.91 14.44 -15.15
N GLY A 65 -26.91 13.84 -14.53
CA GLY A 65 -26.83 13.51 -13.09
C GLY A 65 -26.53 14.75 -12.24
N HIS A 66 -25.49 14.64 -11.41
CA HIS A 66 -25.01 15.70 -10.51
C HIS A 66 -24.02 16.66 -11.20
N ILE A 67 -23.52 16.33 -12.38
CA ILE A 67 -22.45 17.05 -13.04
C ILE A 67 -23.01 18.18 -13.89
N GLN A 68 -22.66 19.42 -13.59
CA GLN A 68 -23.15 20.65 -14.21
C GLN A 68 -21.98 21.47 -14.77
N CYS A 69 -21.13 20.84 -15.58
CA CYS A 69 -19.98 21.48 -16.20
C CYS A 69 -20.29 21.88 -17.65
N ASP A 70 -19.54 22.84 -18.18
CA ASP A 70 -19.56 23.21 -19.60
C ASP A 70 -18.37 22.55 -20.32
N GLY A 71 -18.53 22.17 -21.59
CA GLY A 71 -17.43 21.69 -22.46
C GLY A 71 -17.58 20.24 -22.90
N ASN A 72 -16.57 19.74 -23.65
CA ASN A 72 -16.59 18.44 -24.31
C ASN A 72 -15.31 17.60 -24.03
N HIS A 73 -14.59 17.87 -22.94
CA HIS A 73 -13.34 17.21 -22.61
C HIS A 73 -13.44 16.57 -21.22
N GLN A 74 -12.63 15.56 -20.96
CA GLN A 74 -12.39 15.06 -19.61
C GLN A 74 -11.92 16.19 -18.70
N ARG A 75 -12.44 16.26 -17.48
CA ARG A 75 -12.16 17.34 -16.52
C ARG A 75 -12.02 16.82 -15.12
N THR A 76 -11.26 17.54 -14.31
CA THR A 76 -11.31 17.37 -12.85
C THR A 76 -12.61 17.99 -12.33
N TRP A 77 -13.33 17.23 -11.55
CA TRP A 77 -14.55 17.66 -10.87
C TRP A 77 -14.37 17.56 -9.35
N VAL A 78 -14.79 18.61 -8.65
CA VAL A 78 -14.84 18.62 -7.19
C VAL A 78 -16.30 18.72 -6.77
N ALA A 79 -16.75 17.77 -5.96
CA ALA A 79 -18.09 17.72 -5.40
C ALA A 79 -18.07 18.08 -3.93
N LYS A 80 -18.98 18.97 -3.50
CA LYS A 80 -19.26 19.26 -2.10
C LYS A 80 -20.47 18.47 -1.64
N ILE A 81 -20.31 17.67 -0.59
CA ILE A 81 -21.27 16.67 -0.13
C ILE A 81 -21.54 16.86 1.36
N SER A 82 -22.80 17.02 1.75
CA SER A 82 -23.21 17.17 3.14
C SER A 82 -22.82 15.95 3.99
N LYS A 83 -22.25 16.17 5.18
CA LYS A 83 -21.95 15.09 6.14
C LYS A 83 -23.20 14.52 6.81
N ASP A 84 -24.26 15.32 6.95
CA ASP A 84 -25.46 14.89 7.67
C ASP A 84 -26.24 13.79 6.95
N ASN A 85 -26.41 13.94 5.64
CA ASN A 85 -27.29 13.08 4.85
C ASN A 85 -26.65 12.53 3.57
N TYR A 86 -25.37 12.87 3.30
CA TYR A 86 -24.62 12.52 2.09
C TYR A 86 -25.30 13.02 0.80
N GLU A 87 -26.03 14.13 0.89
CA GLU A 87 -26.58 14.77 -0.30
C GLU A 87 -25.56 15.68 -1.00
N PHE A 88 -25.60 15.67 -2.32
CA PHE A 88 -24.84 16.59 -3.15
C PHE A 88 -25.31 18.03 -2.90
N MET A 89 -24.38 18.93 -2.61
CA MET A 89 -24.67 20.35 -2.37
C MET A 89 -24.35 21.20 -3.60
N GLU A 90 -23.12 21.11 -4.07
CA GLU A 90 -22.62 21.85 -5.24
C GLU A 90 -21.37 21.16 -5.81
N GLY A 91 -20.95 21.54 -7.01
CA GLY A 91 -19.74 21.00 -7.64
C GLY A 91 -19.09 22.00 -8.59
N TRP A 92 -17.79 21.87 -8.74
CA TRP A 92 -16.96 22.76 -9.56
C TRP A 92 -16.14 21.96 -10.55
N CYS A 93 -15.95 22.53 -11.73
CA CYS A 93 -15.23 21.91 -12.82
C CYS A 93 -13.96 22.69 -13.11
N PHE A 94 -12.88 21.97 -13.23
CA PHE A 94 -11.58 22.55 -13.55
C PHE A 94 -11.12 22.02 -14.90
N ASP A 95 -10.66 22.90 -15.76
CA ASP A 95 -10.14 22.55 -17.08
C ASP A 95 -8.73 21.97 -16.96
N ILE A 96 -8.62 20.90 -16.18
CA ILE A 96 -7.45 20.07 -15.98
C ILE A 96 -7.86 18.62 -16.17
N MET A 97 -7.11 17.90 -16.97
CA MET A 97 -7.25 16.45 -17.12
C MET A 97 -6.18 15.79 -16.26
N SER A 98 -6.47 15.64 -14.96
CA SER A 98 -5.55 14.96 -14.04
C SER A 98 -6.09 13.60 -13.69
N LEU A 99 -5.41 12.57 -14.15
CA LEU A 99 -5.53 11.25 -13.55
C LEU A 99 -4.96 11.34 -12.13
N PHE A 100 -5.66 10.73 -11.15
CA PHE A 100 -5.23 10.65 -9.73
C PHE A 100 -5.09 12.02 -9.02
N VAL A 101 -5.99 12.96 -9.29
CA VAL A 101 -6.02 14.24 -8.55
C VAL A 101 -6.17 14.00 -7.04
N LYS A 102 -5.36 14.72 -6.24
CA LYS A 102 -5.55 14.82 -4.79
C LYS A 102 -6.06 16.20 -4.43
N ILE A 103 -7.01 16.25 -3.50
CA ILE A 103 -7.47 17.50 -2.88
C ILE A 103 -6.94 17.54 -1.45
N PHE A 104 -6.41 18.68 -1.04
CA PHE A 104 -5.94 18.93 0.33
C PHE A 104 -6.57 20.21 0.86
N LYS A 105 -6.90 20.22 2.14
CA LYS A 105 -7.27 21.43 2.86
C LYS A 105 -6.03 22.27 3.16
N ASP A 106 -6.09 23.58 2.98
CA ASP A 106 -5.04 24.46 3.49
C ASP A 106 -5.30 24.73 5.00
N GLU A 107 -4.60 24.00 5.87
CA GLU A 107 -4.73 24.14 7.33
C GLU A 107 -4.36 25.55 7.84
N ASN A 108 -3.77 26.39 7.00
CA ASN A 108 -3.36 27.77 7.32
C ASN A 108 -4.32 28.83 6.79
N ALA A 109 -5.38 28.43 6.04
CA ALA A 109 -6.38 29.35 5.49
C ALA A 109 -7.75 28.66 5.39
N ASP A 110 -8.68 29.14 6.20
CA ASP A 110 -10.04 28.59 6.25
C ASP A 110 -10.76 28.74 4.90
N GLY A 111 -11.32 27.63 4.42
CA GLY A 111 -12.03 27.58 3.15
C GLY A 111 -11.15 27.65 1.90
N GLU A 112 -9.84 27.39 2.02
CA GLU A 112 -8.95 27.28 0.85
C GLU A 112 -8.44 25.83 0.71
N TYR A 113 -8.26 25.40 -0.56
CA TYR A 113 -7.87 24.02 -0.86
C TYR A 113 -6.84 23.98 -1.98
N PHE A 114 -6.07 22.90 -2.02
CA PHE A 114 -5.15 22.60 -3.11
C PHE A 114 -5.65 21.40 -3.91
N LEU A 115 -5.74 21.55 -5.22
CA LEU A 115 -5.88 20.45 -6.16
C LEU A 115 -4.51 20.15 -6.75
N VAL A 116 -4.02 18.94 -6.51
CA VAL A 116 -2.67 18.53 -6.91
C VAL A 116 -2.75 17.36 -7.87
N GLY A 117 -2.11 17.49 -9.01
CA GLY A 117 -2.20 16.48 -10.06
C GLY A 117 -1.24 16.75 -11.20
N GLN A 118 -1.66 16.40 -12.40
CA GLN A 118 -0.90 16.55 -13.64
C GLN A 118 -1.72 17.33 -14.67
N TRP A 119 -1.05 18.18 -15.44
CA TRP A 119 -1.68 18.97 -16.49
C TRP A 119 -0.73 19.21 -17.67
N ASP A 120 -1.31 19.42 -18.85
CA ASP A 120 -0.55 19.81 -20.02
C ASP A 120 -0.13 21.29 -19.90
N CYS A 121 1.07 21.51 -19.38
CA CYS A 121 1.78 22.79 -19.44
C CYS A 121 3.15 22.57 -20.07
N TYR A 122 3.68 23.60 -20.68
CA TYR A 122 4.89 23.54 -21.52
C TYR A 122 4.77 22.61 -22.75
N GLY A 123 3.55 22.19 -23.11
CA GLY A 123 3.29 21.28 -24.24
C GLY A 123 3.41 19.78 -23.89
N ALA A 124 3.59 19.46 -22.62
CA ALA A 124 3.69 18.10 -22.09
C ALA A 124 2.95 17.98 -20.75
N ARG A 125 2.70 16.76 -20.30
CA ARG A 125 2.14 16.50 -18.96
C ARG A 125 3.19 16.83 -17.90
N ASN A 126 2.83 17.68 -16.95
CA ASN A 126 3.70 18.16 -15.89
C ASN A 126 2.96 18.25 -14.55
N LEU A 127 3.71 18.33 -13.44
CA LEU A 127 3.18 18.44 -12.09
C LEU A 127 2.49 19.78 -11.91
N THR A 128 1.24 19.77 -11.49
CA THR A 128 0.42 20.98 -11.35
C THR A 128 -0.23 21.04 -9.98
N THR A 129 -0.20 22.22 -9.39
CA THR A 129 -0.99 22.56 -8.21
C THR A 129 -1.87 23.76 -8.50
N ILE A 130 -3.16 23.66 -8.17
CA ILE A 130 -4.14 24.74 -8.22
C ILE A 130 -4.61 25.02 -6.81
N LYS A 131 -4.61 26.28 -6.41
CA LYS A 131 -5.26 26.72 -5.17
C LYS A 131 -6.61 27.28 -5.47
N ILE A 132 -7.62 26.86 -4.73
CA ILE A 132 -9.02 27.29 -4.88
C ILE A 132 -9.58 27.79 -3.54
N ASP A 133 -10.62 28.63 -3.62
CA ASP A 133 -11.41 29.05 -2.46
C ASP A 133 -12.62 28.12 -2.21
N SER A 134 -13.40 28.42 -1.18
CA SER A 134 -14.60 27.68 -0.76
C SER A 134 -15.73 27.67 -1.79
N ASP A 135 -15.71 28.59 -2.75
CA ASP A 135 -16.68 28.71 -3.84
C ASP A 135 -16.17 28.06 -5.14
N GLY A 136 -14.98 27.40 -5.08
CA GLY A 136 -14.35 26.75 -6.22
C GLY A 136 -13.64 27.69 -7.18
N ASN A 137 -13.44 28.99 -6.82
CA ASN A 137 -12.69 29.89 -7.68
C ASN A 137 -11.19 29.62 -7.59
N GLU A 138 -10.52 29.57 -8.73
CA GLU A 138 -9.07 29.44 -8.79
C GLU A 138 -8.40 30.73 -8.31
N LEU A 139 -7.61 30.61 -7.23
CA LEU A 139 -6.82 31.71 -6.68
C LEU A 139 -5.49 31.86 -7.41
N TRP A 140 -4.83 30.75 -7.66
CA TRP A 140 -3.60 30.67 -8.45
C TRP A 140 -3.33 29.24 -8.92
N ARG A 141 -2.43 29.10 -9.89
CA ARG A 141 -1.95 27.84 -10.46
C ARG A 141 -0.44 27.90 -10.68
N VAL A 142 0.26 26.81 -10.37
CA VAL A 142 1.67 26.61 -10.72
C VAL A 142 1.86 25.27 -11.39
N CYS A 143 2.89 25.21 -12.22
CA CYS A 143 3.25 24.02 -12.97
C CYS A 143 4.79 23.85 -12.93
N PHE A 144 5.24 22.63 -12.70
CA PHE A 144 6.66 22.27 -12.64
C PHE A 144 6.93 21.09 -13.57
N GLY A 145 8.04 21.14 -14.31
CA GLY A 145 8.45 20.08 -15.22
C GLY A 145 9.23 20.58 -16.41
N ASN A 146 9.08 19.90 -17.56
CA ASN A 146 9.77 20.26 -18.79
C ASN A 146 8.90 20.03 -20.05
N GLU A 147 9.43 20.37 -21.23
CA GLU A 147 8.74 20.23 -22.51
C GLU A 147 8.70 18.79 -23.05
N TYR A 148 9.47 17.88 -22.45
CA TYR A 148 9.62 16.50 -22.89
C TYR A 148 9.11 15.49 -21.86
N GLY A 149 8.80 15.93 -20.64
CA GLY A 149 8.48 15.09 -19.50
C GLY A 149 7.35 14.11 -19.79
N HIS A 150 7.58 12.86 -19.46
CA HIS A 150 6.55 11.84 -19.45
C HIS A 150 6.29 11.47 -18.00
N ILE A 151 5.10 11.76 -17.51
CA ILE A 151 4.78 11.57 -16.09
C ILE A 151 3.89 10.35 -15.96
N TYR A 152 4.37 9.37 -15.18
CA TYR A 152 3.52 8.38 -14.56
C TYR A 152 3.03 8.89 -13.19
N GLU A 153 2.14 8.13 -12.56
CA GLU A 153 1.57 8.45 -11.27
C GLU A 153 2.65 8.58 -10.20
N GLY A 154 2.55 9.63 -9.38
CA GLY A 154 3.46 9.87 -8.27
C GLY A 154 2.73 10.19 -6.98
N GLY A 155 3.46 10.22 -5.88
CA GLY A 155 2.97 10.61 -4.56
C GLY A 155 2.67 12.11 -4.48
N ARG A 156 1.66 12.46 -3.67
CA ARG A 156 1.25 13.83 -3.38
C ARG A 156 1.00 14.01 -1.91
N LEU A 157 1.49 15.10 -1.34
CA LEU A 157 1.44 15.36 0.10
C LEU A 157 1.24 16.84 0.39
N TYR A 158 0.29 17.17 1.26
CA TYR A 158 0.26 18.43 1.97
C TYR A 158 1.18 18.33 3.19
N THR A 159 2.15 19.22 3.29
CA THR A 159 3.19 19.15 4.30
C THR A 159 2.81 19.93 5.55
N SER A 160 3.36 19.53 6.71
CA SER A 160 3.05 20.14 8.00
C SER A 160 3.43 21.63 8.09
N ASP A 161 4.26 22.14 7.20
CA ASP A 161 4.61 23.56 7.08
C ASP A 161 3.69 24.34 6.10
N GLY A 162 2.69 23.66 5.53
CA GLY A 162 1.69 24.26 4.64
C GLY A 162 2.07 24.25 3.16
N GLY A 163 3.17 23.63 2.79
CA GLY A 163 3.58 23.42 1.38
C GLY A 163 2.96 22.17 0.76
N ILE A 164 3.34 21.90 -0.47
CA ILE A 164 2.94 20.71 -1.22
C ILE A 164 4.19 20.00 -1.74
N ILE A 165 4.25 18.68 -1.55
CA ILE A 165 5.11 17.81 -2.33
C ILE A 165 4.27 17.16 -3.43
N ASN A 166 4.77 17.20 -4.67
CA ASN A 166 4.22 16.51 -5.81
C ASN A 166 5.34 15.73 -6.51
N SER A 167 5.04 14.56 -7.07
CA SER A 167 6.03 13.72 -7.72
C SER A 167 5.52 13.07 -8.99
N GLY A 168 6.45 12.63 -9.81
CA GLY A 168 6.21 11.87 -11.03
C GLY A 168 7.52 11.33 -11.58
N ASP A 169 7.44 10.58 -12.67
CA ASP A 169 8.60 9.96 -13.29
C ASP A 169 9.00 10.70 -14.56
N TYR A 170 10.28 10.99 -14.72
CA TYR A 170 10.81 11.75 -15.85
C TYR A 170 11.95 11.00 -16.53
N THR A 171 12.06 11.18 -17.85
CA THR A 171 13.12 10.58 -18.69
C THR A 171 14.20 11.57 -19.08
N ASP A 172 13.91 12.86 -19.03
CA ASP A 172 14.74 13.91 -19.58
C ASP A 172 14.91 15.07 -18.60
N ALA A 173 16.14 15.51 -18.41
CA ALA A 173 16.44 16.74 -17.69
C ALA A 173 16.08 17.96 -18.54
N GLY A 174 15.73 19.06 -17.88
CA GLY A 174 15.40 20.34 -18.53
C GLY A 174 14.23 21.03 -17.83
N GLY A 175 14.00 22.31 -18.11
CA GLY A 175 13.02 23.10 -17.39
C GLY A 175 13.33 23.13 -15.89
N ASP A 176 12.39 22.64 -15.07
CA ASP A 176 12.57 22.54 -13.62
C ASP A 176 13.24 21.22 -13.18
N VAL A 177 13.39 20.22 -14.09
CA VAL A 177 14.00 18.92 -13.82
C VAL A 177 15.51 19.04 -13.93
N GLY A 178 16.22 19.09 -12.80
CA GLY A 178 17.64 19.38 -12.77
C GLY A 178 18.54 18.26 -13.29
N HIS A 179 18.22 16.99 -12.98
CA HIS A 179 19.04 15.83 -13.32
C HIS A 179 18.22 14.57 -13.52
N ILE A 180 18.64 13.69 -14.43
CA ILE A 180 18.15 12.34 -14.64
C ILE A 180 19.35 11.39 -14.67
N PHE A 181 19.28 10.25 -13.97
CA PHE A 181 20.35 9.26 -13.87
C PHE A 181 20.26 8.20 -14.96
N GLY A 182 19.04 7.75 -15.29
CA GLY A 182 18.81 6.59 -16.15
C GLY A 182 17.64 6.71 -17.12
N GLY A 183 16.78 5.73 -17.13
CA GLY A 183 15.58 5.69 -17.97
C GLY A 183 14.48 6.57 -17.44
N TYR A 184 13.65 6.02 -16.56
CA TYR A 184 12.63 6.77 -15.80
C TYR A 184 13.11 6.92 -14.37
N ASP A 185 13.34 8.14 -13.92
CA ASP A 185 13.69 8.44 -12.54
C ASP A 185 12.53 9.12 -11.83
N GLY A 186 12.35 8.81 -10.55
CA GLY A 186 11.37 9.48 -9.71
C GLY A 186 11.81 10.91 -9.42
N TRP A 187 11.00 11.88 -9.77
CA TRP A 187 11.25 13.29 -9.53
C TRP A 187 10.24 13.88 -8.56
N LEU A 188 10.71 14.57 -7.54
CA LEU A 188 9.92 15.23 -6.52
C LEU A 188 10.18 16.73 -6.55
N ILE A 189 9.12 17.51 -6.34
CA ILE A 189 9.21 18.93 -6.05
C ILE A 189 8.51 19.23 -4.74
N LYS A 190 9.04 20.20 -3.99
CA LYS A 190 8.32 20.87 -2.92
C LYS A 190 8.19 22.35 -3.21
N HIS A 191 6.99 22.86 -3.09
CA HIS A 191 6.71 24.29 -3.14
C HIS A 191 6.01 24.77 -1.86
N ASP A 192 6.15 26.05 -1.54
CA ASP A 192 5.45 26.66 -0.42
C ASP A 192 3.95 26.82 -0.70
N ARG A 193 3.19 27.28 0.29
CA ARG A 193 1.75 27.51 0.19
C ARG A 193 1.35 28.57 -0.85
N ASN A 194 2.28 29.34 -1.39
CA ASN A 194 2.08 30.36 -2.42
C ASN A 194 2.51 29.88 -3.82
N GLY A 195 2.95 28.64 -3.95
CA GLY A 195 3.43 28.04 -5.19
C GLY A 195 4.88 28.34 -5.53
N ASN A 196 5.69 28.90 -4.62
CA ASN A 196 7.11 29.11 -4.86
C ASN A 196 7.89 27.80 -4.64
N LEU A 197 8.69 27.40 -5.62
CA LEU A 197 9.55 26.21 -5.50
C LEU A 197 10.55 26.38 -4.33
N GLU A 198 10.59 25.41 -3.44
CA GLU A 198 11.54 25.36 -2.32
C GLU A 198 12.72 24.45 -2.63
N TRP A 199 12.43 23.24 -3.13
CA TRP A 199 13.45 22.30 -3.59
C TRP A 199 12.89 21.32 -4.63
N GLU A 200 13.80 20.72 -5.40
CA GLU A 200 13.54 19.59 -6.27
C GLU A 200 14.54 18.47 -5.99
N LEU A 201 14.15 17.22 -6.24
CA LEU A 201 14.99 16.05 -6.03
C LEU A 201 14.66 14.97 -7.04
N THR A 202 15.67 14.46 -7.75
CA THR A 202 15.57 13.23 -8.51
C THR A 202 16.06 12.06 -7.67
N LEU A 203 15.29 11.00 -7.63
CA LEU A 203 15.62 9.71 -7.01
C LEU A 203 15.74 8.65 -8.10
N GLY A 204 16.92 8.09 -8.26
CA GLY A 204 17.12 7.12 -9.31
C GLY A 204 18.54 6.55 -9.40
N SER A 205 18.74 5.76 -10.45
CA SER A 205 19.99 5.10 -10.79
C SER A 205 20.16 5.01 -12.31
N GLN A 206 21.17 4.29 -12.82
CA GLN A 206 21.31 4.03 -14.25
C GLN A 206 20.35 2.95 -14.77
N ALA A 207 19.42 2.49 -13.95
CA ALA A 207 18.40 1.51 -14.33
C ALA A 207 17.39 2.08 -15.32
N LEU A 208 16.46 1.20 -15.75
CA LEU A 208 15.44 1.56 -16.74
C LEU A 208 14.22 2.19 -16.09
N TYR A 209 13.93 1.87 -14.81
CA TYR A 209 12.69 2.26 -14.19
C TYR A 209 12.80 2.42 -12.67
N GLU A 210 12.64 3.65 -12.22
CA GLU A 210 12.43 4.01 -10.82
C GLU A 210 11.22 4.93 -10.70
N SER A 211 10.22 4.50 -9.95
CA SER A 211 8.95 5.22 -9.81
C SER A 211 8.64 5.57 -8.36
N VAL A 212 8.24 6.82 -8.12
CA VAL A 212 7.67 7.26 -6.84
C VAL A 212 6.19 6.94 -6.82
N LEU A 213 5.75 6.10 -5.88
CA LEU A 213 4.36 5.68 -5.76
C LEU A 213 3.60 6.47 -4.68
N ASN A 214 4.27 6.84 -3.59
CA ASN A 214 3.64 7.62 -2.52
C ASN A 214 4.68 8.46 -1.76
N VAL A 215 4.21 9.55 -1.15
CA VAL A 215 5.00 10.38 -0.24
C VAL A 215 4.19 10.64 1.02
N GLN A 216 4.81 10.50 2.18
CA GLN A 216 4.17 10.67 3.48
C GLN A 216 5.00 11.54 4.41
N GLN A 217 4.33 12.31 5.29
CA GLN A 217 4.99 13.09 6.31
C GLN A 217 5.52 12.17 7.41
N ALA A 218 6.77 12.32 7.77
CA ALA A 218 7.37 11.69 8.93
C ALA A 218 7.10 12.50 10.21
N SER A 219 7.07 11.85 11.37
CA SER A 219 6.82 12.51 12.67
C SER A 219 7.92 13.52 13.07
N ASP A 220 9.12 13.39 12.51
CA ASP A 220 10.25 14.31 12.71
C ASP A 220 10.23 15.55 11.81
N GLY A 221 9.20 15.68 10.95
CA GLY A 221 9.05 16.76 9.98
C GLY A 221 9.69 16.49 8.62
N GLY A 222 10.42 15.39 8.46
CA GLY A 222 10.91 14.91 7.17
C GLY A 222 9.85 14.13 6.39
N TYR A 223 10.28 13.33 5.40
CA TYR A 223 9.36 12.64 4.50
C TYR A 223 9.79 11.19 4.27
N TYR A 224 8.81 10.30 4.09
CA TYR A 224 8.98 8.97 3.53
C TYR A 224 8.55 8.98 2.08
N VAL A 225 9.42 8.50 1.19
CA VAL A 225 9.13 8.32 -0.23
C VAL A 225 9.09 6.82 -0.52
N CYS A 226 7.93 6.35 -0.92
CA CYS A 226 7.67 4.96 -1.25
C CYS A 226 7.89 4.76 -2.76
N MET A 227 8.74 3.81 -3.13
CA MET A 227 9.16 3.60 -4.52
C MET A 227 9.09 2.15 -4.94
N GLN A 228 8.92 1.97 -6.24
CA GLN A 228 9.33 0.77 -6.98
C GLN A 228 10.67 1.08 -7.68
N ASN A 229 11.60 0.13 -7.69
CA ASN A 229 12.95 0.39 -8.15
C ASN A 229 13.60 -0.87 -8.76
N GLU A 230 14.18 -0.72 -9.94
CA GLU A 230 15.01 -1.73 -10.61
C GLU A 230 16.50 -1.42 -10.50
N SER A 231 16.96 -0.74 -9.45
CA SER A 231 18.24 -0.05 -9.38
C SER A 231 19.47 -0.91 -9.70
N TYR A 232 20.25 -0.43 -10.65
CA TYR A 232 21.61 -0.88 -10.88
C TYR A 232 22.50 0.29 -11.35
N GLY A 233 23.80 0.16 -11.20
CA GLY A 233 24.75 1.16 -11.66
C GLY A 233 24.92 2.34 -10.70
N GLU A 234 25.21 3.51 -11.27
CA GLU A 234 25.43 4.74 -10.51
C GLU A 234 24.12 5.51 -10.32
N GLY A 235 23.94 6.13 -9.16
CA GLY A 235 22.76 6.91 -8.80
C GLY A 235 22.76 7.25 -7.31
N ASN A 236 21.70 7.90 -6.83
CA ASN A 236 21.54 8.23 -5.42
C ASN A 236 20.66 7.20 -4.67
N ILE A 237 19.97 6.32 -5.39
CA ILE A 237 19.30 5.15 -4.86
C ILE A 237 20.06 3.91 -5.33
N ARG A 238 20.51 3.09 -4.39
CA ARG A 238 21.29 1.87 -4.66
C ARG A 238 20.76 0.70 -3.85
N CYS A 239 20.17 -0.25 -4.54
CA CYS A 239 19.73 -1.51 -3.96
C CYS A 239 20.70 -2.65 -4.36
N PRO A 240 20.76 -3.74 -3.60
CA PRO A 240 21.50 -4.93 -4.03
C PRO A 240 21.01 -5.43 -5.39
N GLU A 241 21.92 -5.74 -6.32
CA GLU A 241 21.62 -6.18 -7.71
C GLU A 241 20.73 -7.45 -7.82
N ILE A 242 20.34 -8.04 -6.69
CA ILE A 242 19.68 -9.33 -6.63
C ILE A 242 18.17 -9.20 -6.37
N LEU A 243 17.69 -7.98 -6.09
CA LEU A 243 16.31 -7.76 -5.65
C LEU A 243 15.58 -6.86 -6.64
N SER A 244 14.39 -7.28 -7.07
CA SER A 244 13.39 -6.36 -7.58
C SER A 244 12.76 -5.67 -6.38
N ASN A 245 12.89 -4.35 -6.27
CA ASN A 245 12.89 -3.69 -4.99
C ASN A 245 11.68 -2.81 -4.75
N ALA A 246 11.03 -3.05 -3.61
CA ALA A 246 10.30 -2.01 -2.89
C ALA A 246 11.33 -1.16 -2.14
N THR A 247 11.45 0.11 -2.46
CA THR A 247 12.43 1.01 -1.86
C THR A 247 11.75 2.09 -1.03
N LEU A 248 12.21 2.25 0.20
CA LEU A 248 11.81 3.33 1.09
C LEU A 248 12.95 4.32 1.24
N VAL A 249 12.69 5.58 0.93
CA VAL A 249 13.65 6.67 1.11
C VAL A 249 13.15 7.59 2.21
N LYS A 250 13.99 7.89 3.19
CA LYS A 250 13.74 8.92 4.20
C LYS A 250 14.45 10.20 3.80
N LEU A 251 13.67 11.26 3.71
CA LEU A 251 14.19 12.61 3.46
C LEU A 251 14.09 13.47 4.71
N SER A 252 15.03 14.39 4.87
CA SER A 252 14.89 15.51 5.79
C SER A 252 13.80 16.49 5.33
N GLN A 253 13.39 17.43 6.16
CA GLN A 253 12.47 18.50 5.77
C GLN A 253 13.01 19.36 4.60
N ALA A 254 14.33 19.45 4.45
CA ALA A 254 15.00 20.17 3.37
C ALA A 254 15.10 19.38 2.06
N GLY A 255 14.56 18.16 1.99
CA GLY A 255 14.63 17.29 0.80
C GLY A 255 15.97 16.54 0.66
N GLU A 256 16.80 16.48 1.69
CA GLU A 256 18.05 15.72 1.66
C GLU A 256 17.82 14.26 2.03
N ILE A 257 18.44 13.32 1.30
CA ILE A 257 18.34 11.89 1.60
C ILE A 257 19.09 11.61 2.90
N GLU A 258 18.38 11.15 3.93
CA GLU A 258 18.97 10.72 5.20
C GLU A 258 19.39 9.25 5.14
N TRP A 259 18.51 8.41 4.60
CA TRP A 259 18.75 6.98 4.36
C TRP A 259 17.76 6.42 3.35
N HIS A 260 18.07 5.27 2.81
CA HIS A 260 17.13 4.43 2.07
C HIS A 260 17.34 2.95 2.41
N GLU A 261 16.27 2.17 2.28
CA GLU A 261 16.28 0.72 2.47
C GLU A 261 15.53 0.05 1.33
N CYS A 262 16.04 -1.09 0.91
CA CYS A 262 15.49 -1.87 -0.17
C CYS A 262 15.05 -3.23 0.37
N TYR A 263 13.83 -3.60 0.05
CA TYR A 263 13.24 -4.89 0.39
C TYR A 263 12.66 -5.52 -0.87
N GLY A 264 12.54 -6.84 -0.92
CA GLY A 264 11.85 -7.44 -2.03
C GLY A 264 12.29 -8.85 -2.41
N CYS A 265 11.98 -9.19 -3.62
CA CYS A 265 12.19 -10.49 -4.22
C CYS A 265 13.67 -10.75 -4.52
N ALA A 266 14.17 -11.94 -4.20
CA ALA A 266 15.47 -12.35 -4.75
C ALA A 266 15.28 -12.63 -6.24
N ASN A 267 15.99 -11.90 -7.10
CA ASN A 267 15.97 -12.12 -8.54
C ASN A 267 16.65 -13.47 -8.89
N THR A 268 15.92 -14.56 -8.72
CA THR A 268 16.43 -15.92 -8.94
C THR A 268 16.20 -16.45 -10.36
N ALA A 269 15.36 -15.74 -11.15
CA ALA A 269 15.03 -16.14 -12.51
C ALA A 269 14.82 -14.89 -13.39
N PRO A 270 15.79 -14.54 -14.26
CA PRO A 270 15.72 -13.34 -15.11
C PRO A 270 14.60 -13.35 -16.16
N GLU A 271 13.80 -14.41 -16.24
CA GLU A 271 12.65 -14.54 -17.13
C GLU A 271 11.32 -14.26 -16.39
N ARG A 272 11.36 -13.90 -15.11
CA ARG A 272 10.18 -13.61 -14.29
C ARG A 272 10.15 -12.15 -13.95
N ASP A 273 9.05 -11.49 -14.24
CA ASP A 273 8.73 -10.14 -13.76
C ASP A 273 8.37 -10.22 -12.26
N GLU A 274 9.33 -10.62 -11.41
CA GLU A 274 9.17 -10.62 -9.96
C GLU A 274 9.31 -9.17 -9.48
N ASN A 275 8.19 -8.57 -9.09
CA ASN A 275 8.13 -7.17 -8.68
C ASN A 275 7.69 -7.04 -7.24
N SER A 276 8.22 -6.04 -6.56
CA SER A 276 7.72 -5.54 -5.29
C SER A 276 7.70 -4.01 -5.31
N ALA A 277 6.74 -3.44 -4.61
CA ALA A 277 6.55 -1.99 -4.56
C ALA A 277 6.19 -1.56 -3.13
N PHE A 278 6.71 -0.41 -2.71
CA PHE A 278 6.31 0.26 -1.47
C PHE A 278 5.12 1.18 -1.73
N ILE A 279 4.14 1.18 -0.82
CA ILE A 279 2.93 2.00 -0.96
C ILE A 279 2.63 2.80 0.30
N ASP A 280 2.84 2.23 1.48
CA ASP A 280 2.41 2.84 2.74
C ASP A 280 3.40 2.60 3.87
N VAL A 281 3.51 3.56 4.80
CA VAL A 281 4.36 3.51 5.99
C VAL A 281 3.56 3.93 7.19
N VAL A 282 3.57 3.13 8.24
CA VAL A 282 3.01 3.48 9.54
C VAL A 282 4.13 3.51 10.57
N GLU A 283 4.40 4.67 11.13
CA GLU A 283 5.35 4.79 12.25
C GLU A 283 4.76 4.19 13.52
N LEU A 284 5.55 3.39 14.23
CA LEU A 284 5.18 2.73 15.47
C LEU A 284 6.13 3.19 16.59
N ASN A 285 5.73 2.99 17.84
CA ASN A 285 6.61 3.29 18.98
C ASN A 285 7.88 2.41 19.01
N ASP A 286 7.83 1.22 18.41
CA ASP A 286 8.88 0.19 18.43
C ASP A 286 9.50 -0.10 17.05
N GLY A 287 9.17 0.71 16.04
CA GLY A 287 9.64 0.54 14.66
C GLY A 287 8.67 1.05 13.63
N TYR A 288 8.43 0.27 12.59
CA TYR A 288 7.54 0.65 11.48
C TYR A 288 6.73 -0.56 11.02
N LEU A 289 5.51 -0.31 10.55
CA LEU A 289 4.83 -1.21 9.63
C LEU A 289 4.97 -0.65 8.21
N PHE A 290 5.48 -1.46 7.33
CA PHE A 290 5.61 -1.17 5.92
C PHE A 290 4.55 -1.93 5.13
N GLY A 291 3.99 -1.28 4.12
CA GLY A 291 2.97 -1.84 3.26
C GLY A 291 3.29 -1.67 1.79
N GLY A 292 3.00 -2.70 1.01
CA GLY A 292 3.27 -2.71 -0.42
C GLY A 292 2.60 -3.85 -1.14
N GLN A 293 3.14 -4.17 -2.29
CA GLN A 293 2.70 -5.26 -3.15
C GLN A 293 3.89 -6.14 -3.52
N ALA A 294 3.66 -7.43 -3.67
CA ALA A 294 4.68 -8.35 -4.14
C ALA A 294 4.07 -9.55 -4.88
N ASN A 295 4.80 -10.04 -5.88
CA ASN A 295 4.41 -11.20 -6.69
C ASN A 295 5.42 -12.35 -6.65
N CYS A 296 6.10 -12.53 -5.52
CA CYS A 296 7.12 -13.55 -5.34
C CYS A 296 7.10 -14.19 -3.95
N ASN A 297 7.81 -15.29 -3.79
CA ASN A 297 8.04 -15.97 -2.51
C ASN A 297 9.53 -16.24 -2.31
N SER A 298 10.35 -15.21 -2.49
CA SER A 298 11.81 -15.28 -2.40
C SER A 298 12.36 -14.00 -1.74
N GLY A 299 13.61 -13.99 -1.34
CA GLY A 299 14.21 -12.83 -0.68
C GLY A 299 13.56 -12.53 0.67
N ASP A 300 13.16 -11.28 0.89
CA ASP A 300 12.50 -10.83 2.13
C ASP A 300 11.07 -11.37 2.28
N LEU A 301 10.50 -11.96 1.22
CA LEU A 301 9.19 -12.59 1.19
C LEU A 301 9.23 -14.10 1.42
N GLU A 302 10.40 -14.72 1.61
CA GLU A 302 10.48 -16.16 1.86
C GLU A 302 9.68 -16.55 3.10
N GLY A 303 8.64 -17.36 2.90
CA GLY A 303 7.73 -17.80 3.98
C GLY A 303 6.66 -16.79 4.38
N SER A 304 6.48 -15.69 3.64
CA SER A 304 5.45 -14.67 3.88
C SER A 304 4.02 -15.15 3.65
N GLY A 305 3.84 -16.26 2.93
CA GLY A 305 2.52 -16.82 2.62
C GLY A 305 1.94 -16.35 1.29
N TRP A 306 2.76 -15.77 0.39
CA TRP A 306 2.31 -15.37 -0.94
C TRP A 306 1.54 -16.48 -1.67
N HIS A 307 0.43 -16.10 -2.31
CA HIS A 307 -0.49 -17.00 -2.99
C HIS A 307 -0.15 -17.07 -4.48
N TYR A 308 0.38 -18.20 -4.91
CA TYR A 308 0.68 -18.43 -6.33
C TYR A 308 -0.59 -18.49 -7.17
N GLY A 309 -0.69 -17.62 -8.17
CA GLY A 309 -1.81 -17.58 -9.09
C GLY A 309 -1.89 -18.89 -9.92
N THR A 310 -3.00 -19.61 -9.76
CA THR A 310 -3.26 -20.86 -10.52
C THR A 310 -4.17 -20.65 -11.73
N LEU A 311 -4.65 -19.43 -11.94
CA LEU A 311 -5.53 -19.12 -13.05
C LEU A 311 -4.74 -19.00 -14.36
N HIS A 312 -4.71 -20.08 -15.13
CA HIS A 312 -4.09 -20.16 -16.48
C HIS A 312 -4.68 -19.16 -17.49
N ASN A 313 -5.68 -18.38 -17.14
CA ASN A 313 -6.37 -17.44 -18.02
C ASN A 313 -6.24 -15.98 -17.56
N SER A 314 -5.43 -15.66 -16.55
CA SER A 314 -5.10 -14.27 -16.27
C SER A 314 -4.34 -13.68 -17.48
N PRO A 315 -4.74 -12.53 -18.04
CA PRO A 315 -3.99 -11.84 -19.11
C PRO A 315 -2.57 -11.49 -18.68
N ASN A 316 -2.35 -11.38 -17.37
CA ASN A 316 -1.07 -11.02 -16.75
C ASN A 316 -0.19 -12.22 -16.42
N GLY A 317 -0.59 -13.45 -16.82
CA GLY A 317 0.18 -14.68 -16.57
C GLY A 317 0.04 -15.19 -15.13
N PRO A 318 0.92 -16.08 -14.68
CA PRO A 318 0.88 -16.67 -13.34
C PRO A 318 1.40 -15.72 -12.22
N TYR A 319 1.72 -14.48 -12.53
CA TYR A 319 2.34 -13.51 -11.63
C TYR A 319 1.29 -12.53 -11.12
N THR A 320 0.56 -12.95 -10.08
CA THR A 320 -0.41 -12.11 -9.39
C THR A 320 0.21 -11.51 -8.16
N SER A 321 -0.15 -10.28 -7.83
CA SER A 321 0.38 -9.55 -6.68
C SER A 321 -0.52 -9.71 -5.48
N ASP A 322 0.06 -10.04 -4.31
CA ASP A 322 -0.59 -9.94 -3.01
C ASP A 322 -0.24 -8.63 -2.31
N ILE A 323 -1.08 -8.19 -1.38
CA ILE A 323 -0.73 -7.16 -0.41
C ILE A 323 0.38 -7.72 0.48
N TRP A 324 1.52 -7.04 0.51
CA TRP A 324 2.65 -7.38 1.36
C TRP A 324 2.76 -6.40 2.51
N LEU A 325 2.68 -6.90 3.75
CA LEU A 325 2.91 -6.14 4.97
C LEU A 325 4.09 -6.73 5.73
N TRP A 326 4.98 -5.86 6.22
CA TRP A 326 6.09 -6.30 7.06
C TRP A 326 6.40 -5.29 8.16
N LYS A 327 6.52 -5.81 9.38
CA LYS A 327 6.90 -5.04 10.55
C LYS A 327 8.41 -5.10 10.73
N VAL A 328 9.01 -3.96 10.98
CA VAL A 328 10.45 -3.83 11.27
C VAL A 328 10.66 -3.12 12.61
N ASP A 329 11.82 -3.36 13.24
CA ASP A 329 12.26 -2.63 14.42
C ASP A 329 12.82 -1.23 14.07
N ASN A 330 13.19 -0.43 15.09
CA ASN A 330 13.81 0.88 14.89
C ASN A 330 15.15 0.86 14.13
N ASN A 331 15.79 -0.31 14.00
CA ASN A 331 16.98 -0.51 13.19
C ASN A 331 16.65 -1.03 11.79
N ARG A 332 15.35 -1.12 11.45
CA ARG A 332 14.81 -1.59 10.17
C ARG A 332 15.06 -3.09 9.89
N ASN A 333 15.29 -3.89 10.95
CA ASN A 333 15.32 -5.35 10.81
C ASN A 333 13.89 -5.90 10.78
N ILE A 334 13.60 -6.83 9.88
CA ILE A 334 12.28 -7.46 9.76
C ILE A 334 11.96 -8.27 11.02
N ILE A 335 10.85 -7.93 11.68
CA ILE A 335 10.26 -8.69 12.81
C ILE A 335 9.35 -9.77 12.25
N TRP A 336 8.46 -9.42 11.34
CA TRP A 336 7.63 -10.35 10.58
C TRP A 336 7.32 -9.79 9.19
N SER A 337 7.07 -10.69 8.23
CA SER A 337 6.74 -10.41 6.84
C SER A 337 5.59 -11.32 6.44
N LYS A 338 4.49 -10.78 5.88
CA LYS A 338 3.30 -11.54 5.49
C LYS A 338 2.66 -10.98 4.24
N CYS A 339 2.20 -11.87 3.37
CA CYS A 339 1.34 -11.57 2.24
C CYS A 339 -0.12 -11.87 2.59
N TYR A 340 -1.03 -11.06 2.07
CA TYR A 340 -2.47 -11.20 2.20
C TYR A 340 -3.09 -11.07 0.82
N GLY A 341 -3.94 -12.03 0.46
CA GLY A 341 -4.56 -12.07 -0.85
C GLY A 341 -5.05 -13.45 -1.23
N GLY A 342 -5.06 -13.71 -2.53
CA GLY A 342 -5.46 -14.99 -3.09
C GLY A 342 -4.80 -15.31 -4.43
N SER A 343 -5.53 -15.94 -5.34
CA SER A 343 -4.94 -16.40 -6.61
C SER A 343 -4.98 -15.36 -7.73
N ASP A 344 -5.40 -14.13 -7.46
CA ASP A 344 -5.41 -13.02 -8.42
C ASP A 344 -4.77 -11.78 -7.78
N ASN A 345 -4.86 -10.61 -8.42
CA ASN A 345 -4.20 -9.41 -7.94
C ASN A 345 -4.93 -8.79 -6.74
N ASP A 346 -4.16 -8.45 -5.73
CA ASP A 346 -4.61 -7.78 -4.51
C ASP A 346 -3.76 -6.53 -4.27
N PHE A 347 -4.41 -5.38 -4.04
CA PHE A 347 -3.76 -4.07 -4.04
C PHE A 347 -3.96 -3.37 -2.70
N LEU A 348 -2.85 -2.93 -2.09
CA LEU A 348 -2.88 -2.09 -0.90
C LEU A 348 -3.26 -0.65 -1.29
N LEU A 349 -4.10 -0.04 -0.46
CA LEU A 349 -4.38 1.39 -0.51
C LEU A 349 -3.83 2.12 0.71
N LYS A 350 -4.25 1.69 1.91
CA LYS A 350 -3.95 2.39 3.16
C LYS A 350 -3.99 1.46 4.37
N THR A 351 -3.10 1.72 5.33
CA THR A 351 -3.05 1.00 6.60
C THR A 351 -3.14 1.97 7.77
N PHE A 352 -3.94 1.64 8.78
CA PHE A 352 -4.01 2.40 10.02
C PHE A 352 -3.73 1.51 11.22
N GLN A 353 -2.86 1.97 12.12
CA GLN A 353 -2.70 1.33 13.42
C GLN A 353 -3.94 1.57 14.29
N THR A 354 -4.29 0.58 15.10
CA THR A 354 -5.40 0.62 16.05
C THR A 354 -4.88 0.60 17.49
N GLU A 355 -5.71 1.05 18.45
CA GLU A 355 -5.32 1.22 19.86
C GLU A 355 -4.86 -0.08 20.54
N ASP A 356 -5.34 -1.23 20.06
CA ASP A 356 -4.91 -2.56 20.54
C ASP A 356 -3.55 -3.02 19.97
N GLY A 357 -2.89 -2.16 19.19
CA GLY A 357 -1.61 -2.43 18.54
C GLY A 357 -1.70 -3.26 17.25
N GLY A 358 -2.90 -3.65 16.83
CA GLY A 358 -3.16 -4.25 15.52
C GLY A 358 -3.31 -3.22 14.40
N PHE A 359 -3.82 -3.67 13.25
CA PHE A 359 -3.96 -2.79 12.08
C PHE A 359 -5.23 -3.10 11.32
N ILE A 360 -5.85 -2.06 10.77
CA ILE A 360 -6.88 -2.18 9.74
C ILE A 360 -6.29 -1.77 8.40
N VAL A 361 -6.59 -2.54 7.37
CA VAL A 361 -6.02 -2.41 6.04
C VAL A 361 -7.16 -2.23 5.05
N PHE A 362 -7.01 -1.22 4.20
CA PHE A 362 -7.91 -0.93 3.09
C PHE A 362 -7.18 -1.19 1.79
N GLY A 363 -7.85 -1.86 0.88
CA GLY A 363 -7.30 -2.22 -0.42
C GLY A 363 -8.37 -2.65 -1.40
N ASN A 364 -7.93 -3.26 -2.48
CA ASN A 364 -8.80 -3.81 -3.52
C ASN A 364 -8.34 -5.23 -3.85
N THR A 365 -9.29 -6.11 -4.18
CA THR A 365 -9.00 -7.51 -4.51
C THR A 365 -9.68 -7.93 -5.80
N HIS A 366 -8.99 -8.76 -6.58
CA HIS A 366 -9.57 -9.55 -7.66
C HIS A 366 -9.68 -11.03 -7.28
N SER A 367 -9.19 -11.39 -6.11
CA SER A 367 -9.13 -12.76 -5.60
C SER A 367 -10.47 -13.22 -5.01
N ARG A 368 -10.68 -14.57 -4.96
CA ARG A 368 -11.86 -15.23 -4.38
C ARG A 368 -11.50 -16.40 -3.48
N ASN A 369 -10.27 -16.49 -3.11
CA ASN A 369 -9.73 -17.59 -2.30
C ASN A 369 -8.56 -17.07 -1.46
N GLY A 370 -7.85 -17.96 -0.81
CA GLY A 370 -6.77 -17.57 0.09
C GLY A 370 -7.33 -16.90 1.34
N ASP A 371 -6.88 -15.69 1.60
CA ASP A 371 -7.37 -14.85 2.70
C ASP A 371 -8.68 -14.13 2.35
N VAL A 372 -9.03 -14.07 1.06
CA VAL A 372 -10.23 -13.41 0.53
C VAL A 372 -11.39 -14.40 0.49
N ALA A 373 -12.06 -14.58 1.63
CA ALA A 373 -13.15 -15.56 1.76
C ALA A 373 -14.55 -14.97 1.54
N SER A 374 -14.71 -13.65 1.67
CA SER A 374 -15.99 -12.95 1.58
C SER A 374 -16.30 -12.42 0.17
N ALA A 375 -15.38 -12.55 -0.79
CA ALA A 375 -15.61 -12.13 -2.18
C ALA A 375 -16.80 -12.89 -2.78
N SER A 376 -17.91 -12.20 -2.98
CA SER A 376 -19.17 -12.79 -3.44
C SER A 376 -19.74 -12.13 -4.69
N HIS A 377 -19.17 -11.00 -5.11
CA HIS A 377 -19.73 -10.14 -6.14
C HIS A 377 -18.94 -10.18 -7.46
N ILE A 378 -17.70 -10.68 -7.43
CA ILE A 378 -16.84 -10.78 -8.61
C ILE A 378 -17.39 -11.82 -9.61
N ASN A 379 -17.51 -11.50 -10.88
CA ASN A 379 -17.90 -12.42 -11.95
C ASN A 379 -16.67 -13.09 -12.58
N LEU A 380 -16.68 -14.43 -12.70
CA LEU A 380 -15.55 -15.20 -13.28
C LEU A 380 -15.37 -15.01 -14.78
N ASP A 381 -16.41 -14.55 -15.47
CA ASP A 381 -16.44 -14.52 -16.94
C ASP A 381 -16.02 -13.16 -17.52
N GLU A 382 -15.82 -12.12 -16.68
CA GLU A 382 -15.45 -10.78 -17.13
C GLU A 382 -14.08 -10.36 -16.55
N TRP A 383 -13.25 -9.82 -17.42
CA TRP A 383 -11.89 -9.38 -17.15
C TRP A 383 -11.90 -8.03 -16.40
N ASN A 384 -11.12 -7.91 -15.33
CA ASN A 384 -10.93 -6.68 -14.55
C ASN A 384 -11.99 -6.32 -13.49
N GLU A 385 -12.81 -7.23 -13.03
CA GLU A 385 -13.70 -6.94 -11.92
C GLU A 385 -12.99 -7.15 -10.58
N GLY A 386 -12.94 -6.08 -9.76
CA GLY A 386 -12.42 -6.11 -8.40
C GLY A 386 -13.47 -5.71 -7.38
N GLU A 387 -13.21 -5.99 -6.12
CA GLU A 387 -13.99 -5.51 -4.97
C GLU A 387 -13.11 -4.68 -4.05
N GLY A 388 -13.70 -3.70 -3.36
CA GLY A 388 -13.05 -3.08 -2.21
C GLY A 388 -12.83 -4.13 -1.13
N TRP A 389 -11.62 -4.21 -0.59
CA TRP A 389 -11.25 -5.20 0.42
C TRP A 389 -10.77 -4.53 1.70
N ILE A 390 -11.38 -4.86 2.82
CA ILE A 390 -11.02 -4.35 4.13
C ILE A 390 -10.75 -5.54 5.02
N PHE A 391 -9.62 -5.50 5.72
CA PHE A 391 -9.31 -6.56 6.67
C PHE A 391 -8.57 -6.01 7.90
N ARG A 392 -8.65 -6.77 8.99
CA ARG A 392 -8.00 -6.45 10.25
C ARG A 392 -7.01 -7.54 10.62
N ILE A 393 -5.84 -7.11 11.10
CA ILE A 393 -4.80 -7.99 11.61
C ILE A 393 -4.44 -7.59 13.05
N ASP A 394 -3.93 -8.57 13.83
CA ASP A 394 -3.35 -8.29 15.13
C ASP A 394 -1.92 -7.71 15.00
N ALA A 395 -1.30 -7.38 16.14
CA ALA A 395 0.06 -6.82 16.19
C ALA A 395 1.14 -7.76 15.60
N ASN A 396 0.85 -9.07 15.48
CA ASN A 396 1.72 -10.08 14.91
C ASN A 396 1.39 -10.39 13.43
N GLY A 397 0.50 -9.61 12.83
CA GLY A 397 0.07 -9.79 11.46
C GLY A 397 -0.85 -11.00 11.25
N ASN A 398 -1.54 -11.51 12.27
CA ASN A 398 -2.53 -12.57 12.05
C ASN A 398 -3.86 -11.97 11.65
N LEU A 399 -4.44 -12.49 10.56
CA LEU A 399 -5.74 -12.07 10.06
C LEU A 399 -6.82 -12.36 11.10
N LEU A 400 -7.52 -11.33 11.54
CA LEU A 400 -8.63 -11.43 12.50
C LEU A 400 -9.96 -11.56 11.77
N TRP A 401 -10.20 -10.72 10.80
CA TRP A 401 -11.36 -10.75 9.91
C TRP A 401 -11.06 -10.04 8.59
N GLU A 402 -11.88 -10.30 7.58
CA GLU A 402 -11.85 -9.63 6.29
C GLU A 402 -13.28 -9.40 5.76
N ARG A 403 -13.44 -8.41 4.88
CA ARG A 403 -14.69 -8.10 4.21
C ARG A 403 -14.43 -7.53 2.83
N CYS A 404 -15.03 -8.14 1.82
CA CYS A 404 -15.18 -7.54 0.49
C CYS A 404 -16.45 -6.70 0.42
N LEU A 405 -16.36 -5.58 -0.27
CA LEU A 405 -17.46 -4.64 -0.50
C LEU A 405 -17.66 -4.43 -1.99
N GLY A 406 -18.87 -4.66 -2.46
CA GLY A 406 -19.16 -4.53 -3.87
C GLY A 406 -20.63 -4.65 -4.24
N SER A 407 -20.93 -4.50 -5.54
CA SER A 407 -22.26 -4.68 -6.08
C SER A 407 -22.46 -6.11 -6.59
N ALA A 408 -23.58 -6.76 -6.25
CA ALA A 408 -23.91 -8.09 -6.74
C ALA A 408 -24.48 -8.02 -8.17
N GLY A 409 -24.22 -9.07 -8.96
CA GLY A 409 -24.89 -9.26 -10.25
C GLY A 409 -24.01 -9.22 -11.49
N GLY A 410 -22.71 -9.33 -11.34
CA GLY A 410 -21.79 -9.57 -12.47
C GLY A 410 -21.59 -8.39 -13.43
N ALA A 411 -21.89 -7.18 -13.00
CA ALA A 411 -21.70 -5.98 -13.81
C ALA A 411 -20.85 -4.93 -13.08
N GLY A 412 -20.14 -5.27 -11.97
CA GLY A 412 -19.66 -4.22 -11.14
C GLY A 412 -18.27 -4.36 -10.55
N SER A 413 -17.26 -3.80 -11.21
CA SER A 413 -16.02 -3.44 -10.54
C SER A 413 -16.30 -2.41 -9.45
N THR A 414 -15.88 -2.68 -8.23
CA THR A 414 -15.89 -1.73 -7.11
C THR A 414 -14.47 -1.54 -6.63
N SER A 415 -14.06 -0.33 -6.37
CA SER A 415 -12.74 -0.05 -5.84
C SER A 415 -12.79 1.01 -4.74
N ILE A 416 -11.97 0.86 -3.71
CA ILE A 416 -11.69 1.89 -2.71
C ILE A 416 -10.55 2.74 -3.23
N THR A 417 -10.67 4.08 -3.10
CA THR A 417 -9.68 5.03 -3.63
C THR A 417 -9.14 5.99 -2.58
N ASP A 418 -9.91 6.27 -1.53
CA ASP A 418 -9.43 7.08 -0.40
C ASP A 418 -10.22 6.77 0.88
N VAL A 419 -9.63 7.05 2.05
CA VAL A 419 -10.21 6.72 3.35
C VAL A 419 -9.89 7.79 4.38
N ILE A 420 -10.91 8.26 5.09
CA ILE A 420 -10.78 9.09 6.28
C ILE A 420 -11.03 8.22 7.52
N LYS A 421 -10.06 8.20 8.44
CA LYS A 421 -10.20 7.57 9.75
C LYS A 421 -10.73 8.59 10.75
N HIS A 422 -11.90 8.35 11.35
CA HIS A 422 -12.44 9.17 12.44
C HIS A 422 -11.97 8.66 13.80
N ASN A 423 -11.97 7.36 13.97
CA ASN A 423 -11.44 6.64 15.12
C ASN A 423 -11.13 5.19 14.74
N ASP A 424 -10.79 4.33 15.70
CA ASP A 424 -10.43 2.94 15.43
C ASP A 424 -11.56 2.05 14.90
N ARG A 425 -12.78 2.56 14.88
CA ARG A 425 -13.97 1.82 14.45
C ARG A 425 -14.76 2.49 13.34
N GLU A 426 -14.54 3.78 13.11
CA GLU A 426 -15.36 4.57 12.19
C GLU A 426 -14.51 5.18 11.10
N TYR A 427 -14.93 4.96 9.85
CA TYR A 427 -14.23 5.40 8.66
C TYR A 427 -15.21 5.91 7.62
N THR A 428 -14.87 7.00 6.95
CA THR A 428 -15.52 7.40 5.69
C THR A 428 -14.66 6.95 4.54
N VAL A 429 -15.26 6.20 3.63
CA VAL A 429 -14.59 5.55 2.51
C VAL A 429 -15.11 6.13 1.20
N LEU A 430 -14.18 6.50 0.34
CA LEU A 430 -14.43 6.89 -1.03
C LEU A 430 -14.06 5.74 -1.96
N GLY A 431 -14.91 5.46 -2.91
CA GLY A 431 -14.66 4.43 -3.91
C GLY A 431 -15.32 4.75 -5.24
N ASN A 432 -15.12 3.85 -6.18
CA ASN A 432 -15.78 3.83 -7.48
C ASN A 432 -16.56 2.53 -7.61
N LEU A 433 -17.70 2.60 -8.27
CA LEU A 433 -18.49 1.41 -8.55
C LEU A 433 -19.20 1.56 -9.90
N ILE A 434 -19.53 0.44 -10.51
CA ILE A 434 -20.50 0.40 -11.59
C ILE A 434 -21.89 0.30 -10.95
N CYS A 435 -22.70 1.34 -11.16
CA CYS A 435 -24.04 1.41 -10.59
C CYS A 435 -24.95 0.29 -11.15
N PRO A 436 -25.52 -0.57 -10.30
CA PRO A 436 -26.46 -1.59 -10.77
C PRO A 436 -27.74 -0.95 -11.31
N PRO A 437 -28.33 -1.45 -12.42
CA PRO A 437 -29.53 -0.89 -13.02
C PRO A 437 -30.75 -0.86 -12.07
N SER A 438 -30.76 -1.72 -11.04
CA SER A 438 -31.80 -1.74 -10.01
C SER A 438 -31.63 -0.65 -8.93
N GLY A 439 -30.50 0.07 -8.92
CA GLY A 439 -30.15 1.05 -7.89
C GLY A 439 -29.68 0.44 -6.57
N SER A 440 -29.78 -0.88 -6.40
CA SER A 440 -29.34 -1.59 -5.18
C SER A 440 -28.92 -3.01 -5.52
N SER A 441 -27.71 -3.38 -5.11
CA SER A 441 -27.17 -4.73 -5.31
C SER A 441 -25.97 -4.97 -4.39
N GLY A 442 -25.89 -6.15 -3.76
CA GLY A 442 -24.81 -6.46 -2.83
C GLY A 442 -24.78 -5.51 -1.63
N ASP A 443 -23.65 -4.89 -1.38
CA ASP A 443 -23.47 -3.88 -0.34
C ASP A 443 -23.93 -2.47 -0.79
N VAL A 444 -24.12 -2.27 -2.09
CA VAL A 444 -24.51 -0.97 -2.69
C VAL A 444 -26.01 -0.76 -2.56
N ASN A 445 -26.39 0.33 -1.90
CA ASN A 445 -27.77 0.77 -1.76
C ASN A 445 -27.85 2.29 -2.01
N CYS A 446 -27.62 2.69 -3.25
CA CYS A 446 -27.67 4.09 -3.67
C CYS A 446 -29.00 4.36 -4.37
N THR A 447 -29.81 5.24 -3.81
CA THR A 447 -31.16 5.55 -4.33
C THR A 447 -31.16 6.17 -5.72
N ASN A 448 -30.04 6.77 -6.14
CA ASN A 448 -29.87 7.47 -7.40
C ASN A 448 -29.06 6.69 -8.46
N CYS A 449 -28.53 5.52 -8.14
CA CYS A 449 -27.78 4.69 -9.08
C CYS A 449 -28.54 4.45 -10.41
N ALA A 450 -29.83 4.15 -10.33
CA ALA A 450 -30.64 3.94 -11.53
C ALA A 450 -30.79 5.19 -12.42
N GLN A 451 -30.58 6.40 -11.88
CA GLN A 451 -30.63 7.65 -12.59
C GLN A 451 -29.30 8.01 -13.24
N LEU A 452 -28.19 7.44 -12.74
CA LEU A 452 -26.85 7.64 -13.24
C LEU A 452 -26.50 6.65 -14.37
N SER A 453 -27.25 5.54 -14.49
CA SER A 453 -27.02 4.55 -15.54
C SER A 453 -27.34 5.11 -16.93
N ASN A 454 -26.39 5.05 -17.86
CA ASN A 454 -26.64 5.41 -19.25
C ASN A 454 -27.59 4.37 -19.90
N PRO A 455 -28.76 4.77 -20.42
CA PRO A 455 -29.70 3.83 -21.04
C PRO A 455 -29.17 3.16 -22.33
N GLU A 456 -28.13 3.72 -22.98
CA GLU A 456 -27.51 3.16 -24.17
C GLU A 456 -26.37 2.18 -23.82
N PHE A 457 -25.74 2.34 -22.64
CA PHE A 457 -24.64 1.49 -22.15
C PHE A 457 -24.82 1.18 -20.64
N PRO A 458 -25.79 0.35 -20.26
CA PRO A 458 -26.23 0.23 -18.86
C PRO A 458 -25.25 -0.54 -17.94
N HIS A 459 -24.09 -1.02 -18.42
CA HIS A 459 -23.35 -2.03 -17.69
C HIS A 459 -21.84 -1.80 -17.53
N HIS A 460 -21.29 -0.62 -17.86
CA HIS A 460 -19.82 -0.46 -17.89
C HIS A 460 -19.28 0.88 -17.37
N LEU A 461 -20.12 1.75 -16.79
CA LEU A 461 -19.68 3.10 -16.42
C LEU A 461 -19.56 3.25 -14.92
N LYS A 462 -18.46 3.86 -14.48
CA LYS A 462 -18.12 4.04 -13.07
C LYS A 462 -18.66 5.35 -12.54
N ASP A 463 -19.14 5.33 -11.30
CA ASP A 463 -19.60 6.46 -10.51
C ASP A 463 -18.88 6.52 -9.16
N TYR A 464 -18.88 7.69 -8.51
CA TYR A 464 -18.37 7.87 -7.17
C TYR A 464 -19.26 7.16 -6.15
N TRP A 465 -18.68 6.44 -5.21
CA TRP A 465 -19.36 5.83 -4.08
C TRP A 465 -18.76 6.34 -2.78
N LEU A 466 -19.54 7.10 -2.03
CA LEU A 466 -19.18 7.59 -0.71
C LEU A 466 -19.98 6.83 0.33
N PHE A 467 -19.30 6.26 1.33
CA PHE A 467 -19.98 5.52 2.38
C PHE A 467 -19.23 5.61 3.71
N HIS A 468 -20.00 5.49 4.80
CA HIS A 468 -19.49 5.43 6.16
C HIS A 468 -19.63 4.03 6.71
N ILE A 469 -18.57 3.52 7.32
CA ILE A 469 -18.53 2.20 7.94
C ILE A 469 -18.22 2.28 9.41
N THR A 470 -18.84 1.37 10.17
CA THR A 470 -18.51 1.10 11.57
C THR A 470 -18.06 -0.34 11.73
N ASP A 471 -16.88 -0.56 12.31
CA ASP A 471 -16.46 -1.85 12.83
C ASP A 471 -17.18 -2.16 14.14
N THR A 472 -18.07 -3.13 14.12
CA THR A 472 -18.90 -3.52 15.25
C THR A 472 -18.34 -4.70 16.04
N VAL A 473 -17.16 -5.21 15.70
CA VAL A 473 -16.53 -6.35 16.39
C VAL A 473 -16.13 -5.95 17.82
N ASP A 474 -16.53 -6.73 18.79
CA ASP A 474 -16.10 -6.57 20.18
C ASP A 474 -14.77 -7.29 20.44
N TYR A 475 -13.67 -6.54 20.33
CA TYR A 475 -12.32 -7.07 20.53
C TYR A 475 -12.04 -7.43 22.00
N SER A 476 -12.80 -6.93 22.97
CA SER A 476 -12.64 -7.28 24.38
C SER A 476 -12.98 -8.75 24.68
N THR A 477 -13.78 -9.37 23.82
CA THR A 477 -14.19 -10.78 23.92
C THR A 477 -13.31 -11.73 23.09
N ILE A 478 -12.50 -11.17 22.19
CA ILE A 478 -11.50 -11.94 21.46
C ILE A 478 -10.34 -12.14 22.45
N SER A 479 -10.41 -13.23 23.22
CA SER A 479 -9.19 -13.73 23.84
C SER A 479 -8.27 -14.14 22.70
N VAL A 480 -7.40 -13.23 22.26
CA VAL A 480 -6.12 -13.65 21.66
C VAL A 480 -5.59 -14.63 22.68
N PRO A 481 -5.40 -15.94 22.35
CA PRO A 481 -4.67 -16.79 23.25
C PRO A 481 -3.39 -15.99 23.51
N GLU A 482 -3.16 -15.58 24.75
CA GLU A 482 -1.83 -15.14 25.12
C GLU A 482 -0.94 -16.28 24.66
N MET A 483 -0.40 -16.16 23.45
CA MET A 483 0.79 -16.91 23.13
C MET A 483 1.73 -16.48 24.23
N PRO A 484 2.22 -17.45 25.04
CA PRO A 484 3.20 -17.11 26.04
C PRO A 484 4.15 -16.18 25.31
N VAL A 485 4.32 -14.95 25.84
CA VAL A 485 5.30 -14.01 25.33
C VAL A 485 6.49 -14.89 25.08
N GLN A 486 6.72 -15.26 23.82
CA GLN A 486 7.98 -15.88 23.49
C GLN A 486 8.91 -14.74 23.81
N GLN A 487 9.41 -14.78 25.03
CA GLN A 487 10.57 -14.02 25.43
C GLN A 487 11.44 -14.09 24.19
N GLU A 488 11.67 -12.96 23.53
CA GLU A 488 12.46 -12.91 22.30
C GLU A 488 13.54 -13.92 22.47
N ALA A 489 13.55 -14.93 21.61
CA ALA A 489 14.53 -15.99 21.74
C ALA A 489 15.88 -15.37 21.40
N SER A 490 16.42 -14.63 22.35
CA SER A 490 17.59 -13.79 22.21
C SER A 490 18.81 -14.65 22.38
N ALA A 491 19.24 -15.28 21.28
CA ALA A 491 20.60 -15.81 21.28
C ALA A 491 21.58 -14.65 21.15
N GLU A 492 22.51 -14.54 22.04
CA GLU A 492 23.64 -13.62 21.93
C GLU A 492 24.69 -14.22 20.99
N ILE A 493 25.24 -13.40 20.09
CA ILE A 493 26.24 -13.82 19.11
C ILE A 493 27.45 -12.91 19.23
N TYR A 494 28.58 -13.49 19.63
CA TYR A 494 29.83 -12.72 19.78
C TYR A 494 31.08 -13.57 19.55
N PRO A 495 32.23 -12.97 19.20
CA PRO A 495 32.34 -11.60 18.71
C PRO A 495 31.70 -11.45 17.33
N ASN A 496 31.10 -10.31 17.07
CA ASN A 496 30.60 -9.94 15.75
C ASN A 496 30.90 -8.43 15.56
N PRO A 497 31.82 -8.03 14.70
CA PRO A 497 32.61 -8.85 13.75
C PRO A 497 33.55 -9.88 14.39
N THR A 498 33.94 -10.89 13.60
CA THR A 498 34.84 -11.97 14.04
C THR A 498 35.94 -12.24 13.01
N ASN A 499 37.11 -12.70 13.51
CA ASN A 499 38.19 -13.14 12.63
C ASN A 499 38.25 -14.67 12.47
N ASN A 500 37.87 -15.43 13.49
CA ASN A 500 38.08 -16.88 13.51
C ASN A 500 36.84 -17.67 13.91
N THR A 501 36.16 -17.26 14.97
CA THR A 501 35.07 -18.03 15.58
C THR A 501 33.96 -17.12 16.04
N VAL A 502 32.75 -17.62 16.03
CA VAL A 502 31.57 -16.97 16.61
C VAL A 502 30.93 -17.86 17.64
N CYS A 503 30.60 -17.31 18.82
CA CYS A 503 29.88 -17.98 19.87
C CYS A 503 28.39 -17.65 19.80
N VAL A 504 27.57 -18.68 19.90
CA VAL A 504 26.12 -18.54 20.11
C VAL A 504 25.80 -18.90 21.53
N VAL A 505 25.10 -18.00 22.25
CA VAL A 505 24.63 -18.25 23.62
C VAL A 505 23.11 -18.15 23.63
N LEU A 506 22.46 -19.24 23.99
CA LEU A 506 21.00 -19.34 24.12
C LEU A 506 20.54 -18.80 25.49
N PRO A 507 19.32 -18.31 25.64
CA PRO A 507 18.77 -17.89 26.93
C PRO A 507 18.68 -19.08 27.92
N ASN A 508 18.34 -20.27 27.42
CA ASN A 508 18.16 -21.50 28.18
C ASN A 508 19.02 -22.65 27.62
N ASP A 509 19.24 -23.70 28.41
CA ASP A 509 19.81 -24.95 27.91
C ASP A 509 18.85 -25.65 26.96
N ALA A 510 19.34 -26.11 25.81
CA ALA A 510 18.56 -26.81 24.81
C ALA A 510 19.10 -28.26 24.60
N GLU A 511 18.19 -29.21 24.34
CA GLU A 511 18.58 -30.61 24.07
C GLU A 511 19.31 -30.73 22.73
N ALA A 512 18.87 -30.00 21.72
CA ALA A 512 19.53 -29.91 20.41
C ALA A 512 19.26 -28.57 19.76
N THR A 513 20.30 -27.87 19.33
CA THR A 513 20.23 -26.63 18.55
C THR A 513 21.07 -26.79 17.31
N GLU A 514 20.47 -26.53 16.17
CA GLU A 514 21.13 -26.52 14.87
C GLU A 514 21.59 -25.10 14.55
N MET A 515 22.82 -24.96 14.08
CA MET A 515 23.39 -23.71 13.54
C MET A 515 23.82 -23.95 12.10
N GLU A 516 23.38 -23.11 11.19
CA GLU A 516 23.79 -23.07 9.80
C GLU A 516 24.37 -21.71 9.46
N LEU A 517 25.57 -21.67 8.93
CA LEU A 517 26.21 -20.46 8.42
C LEU A 517 26.07 -20.44 6.90
N ILE A 518 25.44 -19.40 6.38
CA ILE A 518 25.06 -19.27 4.98
C ILE A 518 25.84 -18.07 4.39
N ASN A 519 26.49 -18.26 3.25
CA ASN A 519 27.16 -17.17 2.55
C ASN A 519 26.14 -16.32 1.77
N MET A 520 26.58 -15.17 1.22
CA MET A 520 25.73 -14.27 0.45
C MET A 520 25.17 -14.87 -0.86
N ASN A 521 25.64 -16.04 -1.27
CA ASN A 521 25.11 -16.80 -2.41
C ASN A 521 24.05 -17.85 -1.99
N GLY A 522 23.59 -17.82 -0.73
CA GLY A 522 22.61 -18.76 -0.21
C GLY A 522 23.13 -20.18 0.09
N GLN A 523 24.47 -20.39 0.04
CA GLN A 523 25.07 -21.70 0.25
C GLN A 523 25.42 -21.89 1.73
N VAL A 524 25.01 -23.00 2.33
CA VAL A 524 25.46 -23.39 3.67
C VAL A 524 26.96 -23.70 3.61
N VAL A 525 27.77 -22.90 4.26
CA VAL A 525 29.24 -23.01 4.29
C VAL A 525 29.77 -23.66 5.56
N ALA A 526 28.98 -23.67 6.63
CA ALA A 526 29.25 -24.41 7.84
C ALA A 526 27.93 -24.75 8.55
N ASN A 527 27.87 -25.90 9.21
CA ASN A 527 26.77 -26.27 10.07
C ASN A 527 27.28 -26.98 11.35
N LYS A 528 26.48 -26.88 12.39
CA LYS A 528 26.80 -27.55 13.69
C LYS A 528 25.52 -27.76 14.48
N THR A 529 25.36 -28.93 15.05
CA THR A 529 24.35 -29.20 16.08
C THR A 529 25.03 -29.31 17.45
N PHE A 530 24.45 -28.70 18.47
CA PHE A 530 24.95 -28.72 19.82
C PHE A 530 23.82 -28.89 20.85
N SER A 531 24.20 -29.31 22.08
CA SER A 531 23.30 -29.35 23.24
C SER A 531 23.88 -28.46 24.34
N GLY A 532 23.00 -27.92 25.18
CA GLY A 532 23.36 -26.97 26.22
C GLY A 532 23.15 -25.52 25.83
N LYS A 533 23.74 -24.60 26.60
CA LYS A 533 23.46 -23.16 26.52
C LYS A 533 24.27 -22.42 25.46
N SER A 534 25.44 -22.93 25.08
CA SER A 534 26.29 -22.21 24.12
C SER A 534 27.16 -23.13 23.27
N SER A 535 27.56 -22.66 22.11
CA SER A 535 28.54 -23.33 21.25
C SER A 535 29.28 -22.34 20.35
N TRP A 536 30.48 -22.75 19.93
CA TRP A 536 31.32 -22.03 19.00
C TRP A 536 31.19 -22.60 17.59
N LEU A 537 31.18 -21.71 16.58
CA LEU A 537 31.24 -22.04 15.15
C LEU A 537 32.54 -21.49 14.58
N GLU A 538 33.29 -22.34 13.85
CA GLU A 538 34.56 -21.96 13.22
C GLU A 538 34.29 -21.22 11.92
N MET A 539 35.00 -20.10 11.73
CA MET A 539 34.93 -19.26 10.51
C MET A 539 36.33 -18.99 9.93
N ALA A 540 37.38 -19.50 10.54
CA ALA A 540 38.77 -19.16 10.18
C ALA A 540 39.12 -19.44 8.71
N ASP A 541 38.58 -20.49 8.13
CA ASP A 541 38.85 -20.91 6.74
C ASP A 541 37.90 -20.34 5.71
N LEU A 542 36.91 -19.53 6.13
CA LEU A 542 35.94 -18.93 5.24
C LEU A 542 36.49 -17.60 4.64
N PRO A 543 36.06 -17.16 3.46
CA PRO A 543 36.38 -15.84 2.93
C PRO A 543 35.94 -14.70 3.85
N LYS A 544 36.64 -13.57 3.82
CA LYS A 544 36.18 -12.33 4.49
C LYS A 544 34.88 -11.87 3.86
N GLY A 545 33.93 -11.42 4.67
CA GLY A 545 32.64 -10.96 4.18
C GLY A 545 31.51 -11.20 5.16
N MET A 546 30.29 -10.92 4.70
CA MET A 546 29.06 -11.07 5.46
C MET A 546 28.50 -12.49 5.31
N TYR A 547 27.96 -13.03 6.39
CA TYR A 547 27.31 -14.34 6.48
C TYR A 547 26.00 -14.20 7.25
N MET A 548 25.06 -15.09 6.97
CA MET A 548 23.83 -15.27 7.75
C MET A 548 23.98 -16.49 8.63
N LEU A 549 23.86 -16.33 9.94
CA LEU A 549 23.84 -17.43 10.90
C LEU A 549 22.41 -17.74 11.30
N LYS A 550 21.92 -18.89 10.88
CA LYS A 550 20.60 -19.42 11.22
C LYS A 550 20.74 -20.35 12.43
N ILE A 551 19.91 -20.14 13.44
CA ILE A 551 19.89 -20.91 14.68
C ILE A 551 18.48 -21.45 14.88
N ARG A 552 18.35 -22.75 15.06
CA ARG A 552 17.06 -23.43 15.18
C ARG A 552 17.07 -24.49 16.28
N ASN A 553 16.06 -24.45 17.15
CA ASN A 553 15.68 -25.54 18.06
C ASN A 553 14.16 -25.46 18.32
N ALA A 554 13.66 -26.19 19.31
CA ALA A 554 12.25 -26.22 19.68
C ALA A 554 11.71 -24.87 20.21
N GLU A 555 12.60 -24.01 20.76
CA GLU A 555 12.24 -22.74 21.41
C GLU A 555 12.75 -21.51 20.64
N VAL A 556 13.81 -21.69 19.83
CA VAL A 556 14.52 -20.60 19.12
C VAL A 556 14.54 -20.89 17.62
N CYS A 557 14.08 -19.94 16.84
CA CYS A 557 14.32 -19.92 15.39
C CYS A 557 14.69 -18.48 15.03
N LEU A 558 15.97 -18.22 14.78
CA LEU A 558 16.43 -16.87 14.44
C LEU A 558 17.56 -16.91 13.42
N THR A 559 17.69 -15.81 12.69
CA THR A 559 18.79 -15.57 11.76
C THR A 559 19.47 -14.26 12.12
N ARG A 560 20.80 -14.22 12.12
CA ARG A 560 21.59 -13.03 12.45
C ARG A 560 22.75 -12.86 11.47
N LYS A 561 23.05 -11.61 11.15
CA LYS A 561 24.22 -11.25 10.33
C LYS A 561 25.51 -11.44 11.15
N VAL A 562 26.51 -12.07 10.55
CA VAL A 562 27.87 -12.24 11.12
C VAL A 562 28.87 -11.72 10.12
N LEU A 563 29.68 -10.75 10.52
CA LEU A 563 30.75 -10.20 9.69
C LEU A 563 32.07 -10.89 10.03
N ARG A 564 32.72 -11.51 9.02
CA ARG A 564 34.08 -12.01 9.11
C ARG A 564 35.06 -10.98 8.53
N GLU A 565 35.99 -10.48 9.36
CA GLU A 565 37.06 -9.54 9.00
C GLU A 565 38.32 -10.23 8.48
#